data_2a3f0d7f3fa98e45b7b1d2b8986a8409
#
_entry.id   2a3f0d7f3fa98e45b7b1d2b8986a8409
#
_cell.length_a   1.000
_cell.length_b   1.000
_cell.length_c   1.000
_cell.angle_alpha   90.00
_cell.angle_beta   90.00
_cell.angle_gamma   90.00
#
_symmetry.space_group_name_H-M   'P 1'
#
loop_
_entity.id
_entity.type
_entity.pdbx_description
1 polymer ?
#
loop_
_entity_poly.entity_id
_entity_poly.type
_entity_poly.pdbx_seq_one_letter_code
_entity_poly.pdbx_strand_id
1 'polypeptide(L)'
;SMKRVLAMVSPSGVIDEYSSGIAYYKWLKELDDHFDFVALKQKLESVYQNVCFYNRLTLSFTGNDDTNLEKQALYLKETLKISDALEKAIIKPFSIKKEGIIIPSDIAYASKGGYLLETSKITPLASNIISLAYLWNVVRVQGGAYGTGLVSRASGFTCCYSYRDPNGKESLKKYEKCGTFLKDYLKENHDLTGFIIGTLSGLMPLMMPYNIGKYGDLYYFNQKDEKARQEQLEAILNVDKDELLEIAKEIDETLEKGGICIIGGKNQIDQCDLDEIISL
;
A
#
# COMPACT_ATOMS: atom_id res chain seq x y z
N SER A 1 3.24 6.52 7.90
CA SER A 1 4.53 5.81 7.74
C SER A 1 4.54 4.90 6.51
N MET A 2 3.61 3.96 6.36
CA MET A 2 3.58 2.99 5.24
C MET A 2 3.52 3.64 3.85
N LYS A 3 2.78 4.74 3.65
CA LYS A 3 2.78 5.49 2.38
C LYS A 3 4.16 6.05 2.03
N ARG A 4 4.90 6.55 3.03
CA ARG A 4 6.28 7.04 2.85
C ARG A 4 7.21 5.91 2.39
N VAL A 5 7.11 4.73 3.02
CA VAL A 5 7.88 3.55 2.58
C VAL A 5 7.50 3.14 1.16
N LEU A 6 6.21 3.15 0.81
CA LEU A 6 5.76 2.88 -0.55
C LEU A 6 6.32 3.88 -1.57
N ALA A 7 6.40 5.18 -1.21
CA ALA A 7 6.97 6.20 -2.08
C ALA A 7 8.49 6.04 -2.32
N MET A 8 9.21 5.40 -1.41
CA MET A 8 10.63 5.08 -1.58
C MET A 8 10.88 3.98 -2.62
N VAL A 9 9.87 3.18 -2.93
CA VAL A 9 10.02 1.99 -3.77
C VAL A 9 9.09 1.95 -4.98
N SER A 10 8.15 2.90 -5.11
CA SER A 10 7.11 2.85 -6.14
C SER A 10 6.72 4.22 -6.68
N PRO A 11 6.59 4.38 -8.01
CA PRO A 11 5.98 5.58 -8.61
C PRO A 11 4.55 5.85 -8.12
N SER A 12 3.74 4.81 -7.93
CA SER A 12 2.38 4.96 -7.39
C SER A 12 2.38 5.47 -5.95
N GLY A 13 3.37 5.05 -5.15
CA GLY A 13 3.57 5.56 -3.80
C GLY A 13 3.93 7.05 -3.77
N VAL A 14 4.70 7.52 -4.74
CA VAL A 14 5.00 8.97 -4.90
C VAL A 14 3.72 9.74 -5.20
N ILE A 15 2.85 9.22 -6.08
CA ILE A 15 1.54 9.83 -6.37
C ILE A 15 0.68 9.86 -5.10
N ASP A 16 0.61 8.77 -4.35
CA ASP A 16 -0.13 8.69 -3.09
C ASP A 16 0.41 9.71 -2.06
N GLU A 17 1.72 9.91 -2.01
CA GLU A 17 2.37 10.85 -1.11
C GLU A 17 2.04 12.31 -1.46
N TYR A 18 2.07 12.66 -2.74
CA TYR A 18 1.69 14.00 -3.21
C TYR A 18 0.19 14.26 -3.25
N SER A 19 -0.65 13.25 -3.17
CA SER A 19 -2.11 13.42 -3.16
C SER A 19 -2.74 13.36 -1.76
N SER A 20 -2.09 12.76 -0.78
CA SER A 20 -2.67 12.56 0.56
C SER A 20 -1.64 12.21 1.66
N GLY A 21 -0.35 12.42 1.40
CA GLY A 21 0.73 12.16 2.34
C GLY A 21 1.31 13.43 2.98
N ILE A 22 2.52 13.32 3.53
CA ILE A 22 3.26 14.42 4.17
C ILE A 22 3.65 15.50 3.15
N ALA A 23 4.02 15.10 1.93
CA ALA A 23 4.33 16.05 0.86
C ALA A 23 3.10 16.90 0.49
N TYR A 24 1.91 16.28 0.45
CA TYR A 24 0.66 17.00 0.24
C TYR A 24 0.34 17.96 1.39
N TYR A 25 0.52 17.51 2.64
CA TYR A 25 0.32 18.38 3.81
C TYR A 25 1.24 19.61 3.76
N LYS A 26 2.54 19.45 3.46
CA LYS A 26 3.48 20.55 3.34
C LYS A 26 3.09 21.52 2.24
N TRP A 27 2.66 21.01 1.09
CA TRP A 27 2.17 21.82 -0.01
C TRP A 27 0.91 22.62 0.37
N LEU A 28 -0.06 22.00 1.08
CA LEU A 28 -1.26 22.70 1.55
C LEU A 28 -0.92 23.80 2.55
N LYS A 29 0.02 23.55 3.46
CA LYS A 29 0.47 24.55 4.44
C LYS A 29 1.14 25.74 3.74
N GLU A 30 2.03 25.47 2.79
CA GLU A 30 2.67 26.53 1.97
C GLU A 30 1.62 27.33 1.18
N LEU A 31 0.60 26.65 0.64
CA LEU A 31 -0.50 27.30 -0.09
C LEU A 31 -1.34 28.18 0.83
N ASP A 32 -1.57 27.76 2.08
CA ASP A 32 -2.32 28.53 3.07
C ASP A 32 -1.53 29.78 3.52
N ASP A 33 -0.25 29.59 3.84
CA ASP A 33 0.65 30.68 4.26
C ASP A 33 0.85 31.75 3.18
N HIS A 34 0.78 31.38 1.89
CA HIS A 34 1.01 32.26 0.73
C HIS A 34 -0.15 32.19 -0.27
N PHE A 35 -1.39 32.25 0.22
CA PHE A 35 -2.57 32.05 -0.61
C PHE A 35 -2.74 33.13 -1.69
N ASP A 36 -2.66 32.69 -2.96
CA ASP A 36 -2.96 33.49 -4.14
C ASP A 36 -4.05 32.81 -4.97
N PHE A 37 -5.29 33.34 -4.89
CA PHE A 37 -6.43 32.82 -5.62
C PHE A 37 -6.25 32.81 -7.13
N VAL A 38 -5.61 33.85 -7.71
CA VAL A 38 -5.43 33.96 -9.16
C VAL A 38 -4.45 32.89 -9.66
N ALA A 39 -3.32 32.74 -8.97
CA ALA A 39 -2.32 31.72 -9.30
C ALA A 39 -2.88 30.29 -9.13
N LEU A 40 -3.62 30.03 -8.06
CA LEU A 40 -4.26 28.74 -7.84
C LEU A 40 -5.28 28.43 -8.93
N LYS A 41 -6.15 29.37 -9.26
CA LYS A 41 -7.15 29.23 -10.32
C LYS A 41 -6.49 28.90 -11.68
N GLN A 42 -5.43 29.63 -12.05
CA GLN A 42 -4.69 29.37 -13.29
C GLN A 42 -4.09 27.95 -13.33
N LYS A 43 -3.51 27.50 -12.19
CA LYS A 43 -2.99 26.10 -12.09
C LYS A 43 -4.10 25.07 -12.26
N LEU A 44 -5.24 25.25 -11.60
CA LEU A 44 -6.39 24.32 -11.71
C LEU A 44 -6.96 24.29 -13.14
N GLU A 45 -7.10 25.44 -13.78
CA GLU A 45 -7.53 25.54 -15.17
C GLU A 45 -6.54 24.83 -16.12
N SER A 46 -5.22 25.01 -15.89
CA SER A 46 -4.19 24.30 -16.65
C SER A 46 -4.29 22.78 -16.47
N VAL A 47 -4.49 22.31 -15.23
CA VAL A 47 -4.68 20.86 -14.96
C VAL A 47 -5.93 20.36 -15.69
N TYR A 48 -7.06 21.07 -15.59
CA TYR A 48 -8.30 20.70 -16.27
C TYR A 48 -8.10 20.58 -17.79
N GLN A 49 -7.43 21.57 -18.40
CA GLN A 49 -7.16 21.59 -19.85
C GLN A 49 -6.24 20.47 -20.32
N ASN A 50 -5.37 19.95 -19.44
CA ASN A 50 -4.39 18.92 -19.78
C ASN A 50 -4.81 17.49 -19.39
N VAL A 51 -5.88 17.31 -18.61
CA VAL A 51 -6.32 16.00 -18.12
C VAL A 51 -7.66 15.60 -18.71
N CYS A 52 -8.59 16.54 -18.86
CA CYS A 52 -9.98 16.26 -19.26
C CYS A 52 -10.13 16.13 -20.77
N PHE A 53 -9.74 14.98 -21.33
CA PHE A 53 -9.91 14.65 -22.75
C PHE A 53 -10.82 13.44 -22.93
N TYR A 54 -11.66 13.46 -23.97
CA TYR A 54 -12.57 12.36 -24.27
C TYR A 54 -11.85 11.03 -24.50
N ASN A 55 -10.76 11.05 -25.26
CA ASN A 55 -9.98 9.85 -25.57
C ASN A 55 -9.13 9.29 -24.42
N ARG A 56 -9.20 9.93 -23.26
CA ARG A 56 -8.64 9.44 -21.98
C ARG A 56 -9.69 9.00 -20.98
N LEU A 57 -10.97 9.11 -21.36
CA LEU A 57 -12.09 8.81 -20.49
C LEU A 57 -12.40 7.32 -20.54
N THR A 58 -12.55 6.73 -19.37
CA THR A 58 -13.17 5.42 -19.21
C THR A 58 -14.48 5.61 -18.44
N LEU A 59 -15.58 5.17 -19.03
CA LEU A 59 -16.88 5.17 -18.35
C LEU A 59 -17.14 3.77 -17.82
N SER A 60 -17.41 3.69 -16.52
CA SER A 60 -17.82 2.46 -15.85
C SER A 60 -19.24 2.61 -15.31
N PHE A 61 -20.03 1.58 -15.48
CA PHE A 61 -21.41 1.55 -15.02
C PHE A 61 -21.65 0.31 -14.17
N THR A 62 -22.31 0.50 -13.04
CA THR A 62 -22.76 -0.58 -12.16
C THR A 62 -24.21 -0.35 -11.79
N GLY A 63 -25.11 -1.12 -12.36
CA GLY A 63 -26.54 -0.97 -12.12
C GLY A 63 -27.35 -1.92 -12.99
N ASN A 64 -28.68 -1.84 -12.88
CA ASN A 64 -29.62 -2.70 -13.62
C ASN A 64 -30.15 -2.05 -14.91
N ASP A 65 -29.92 -0.76 -15.11
CA ASP A 65 -30.44 0.00 -16.24
C ASP A 65 -29.38 0.92 -16.80
N ASP A 66 -28.87 0.61 -17.97
CA ASP A 66 -27.82 1.31 -18.71
C ASP A 66 -28.34 2.28 -19.78
N THR A 67 -29.66 2.47 -19.88
CA THR A 67 -30.32 3.26 -20.96
C THR A 67 -29.79 4.70 -21.06
N ASN A 68 -29.24 5.26 -20.00
CA ASN A 68 -28.66 6.60 -20.00
C ASN A 68 -27.16 6.62 -20.27
N LEU A 69 -26.47 5.48 -20.28
CA LEU A 69 -25.00 5.42 -20.42
C LEU A 69 -24.53 5.93 -21.78
N GLU A 70 -25.18 5.48 -22.86
CA GLU A 70 -24.87 5.93 -24.21
C GLU A 70 -25.11 7.43 -24.40
N LYS A 71 -26.21 7.95 -23.83
CA LYS A 71 -26.53 9.39 -23.86
C LYS A 71 -25.46 10.21 -23.14
N GLN A 72 -25.00 9.75 -21.99
CA GLN A 72 -23.92 10.40 -21.24
C GLN A 72 -22.58 10.33 -22.01
N ALA A 73 -22.27 9.18 -22.63
CA ALA A 73 -21.07 9.02 -23.42
C ALA A 73 -21.06 9.98 -24.64
N LEU A 74 -22.21 10.13 -25.33
CA LEU A 74 -22.36 11.08 -26.43
C LEU A 74 -22.19 12.54 -25.96
N TYR A 75 -22.82 12.92 -24.86
CA TYR A 75 -22.68 14.25 -24.28
C TYR A 75 -21.21 14.57 -23.95
N LEU A 76 -20.49 13.63 -23.34
CA LEU A 76 -19.06 13.80 -23.00
C LEU A 76 -18.20 13.89 -24.26
N LYS A 77 -18.52 13.12 -25.31
CA LYS A 77 -17.83 13.19 -26.62
C LYS A 77 -17.98 14.54 -27.28
N GLU A 78 -19.14 15.16 -27.17
CA GLU A 78 -19.42 16.49 -27.74
C GLU A 78 -18.81 17.63 -26.91
N THR A 79 -18.65 17.41 -25.60
CA THR A 79 -18.21 18.44 -24.66
C THR A 79 -16.70 18.45 -24.46
N LEU A 80 -16.06 17.28 -24.42
CA LEU A 80 -14.64 17.15 -24.16
C LEU A 80 -13.80 17.20 -25.43
N LYS A 81 -12.62 17.81 -25.33
CA LYS A 81 -11.64 17.83 -26.42
C LYS A 81 -11.00 16.45 -26.62
N ILE A 82 -10.42 16.23 -27.78
CA ILE A 82 -9.54 15.08 -28.05
C ILE A 82 -8.10 15.58 -28.00
N SER A 83 -7.23 14.82 -27.34
CA SER A 83 -5.78 15.10 -27.30
C SER A 83 -5.03 14.15 -28.22
N ASP A 84 -4.19 14.67 -29.08
CA ASP A 84 -3.37 13.88 -30.01
C ASP A 84 -2.08 13.37 -29.35
N ALA A 85 -1.65 13.96 -28.22
CA ALA A 85 -0.43 13.60 -27.53
C ALA A 85 -0.69 13.13 -26.11
N LEU A 86 -0.22 11.93 -25.79
CA LEU A 86 -0.13 11.39 -24.43
C LEU A 86 1.34 11.40 -24.01
N GLU A 87 1.79 12.48 -23.42
CA GLU A 87 3.08 12.45 -22.72
C GLU A 87 2.95 11.62 -21.45
N LYS A 88 3.76 10.57 -21.35
CA LYS A 88 3.87 9.78 -20.11
C LYS A 88 4.83 10.49 -19.17
N ALA A 89 4.33 10.96 -18.04
CA ALA A 89 5.19 11.46 -16.98
C ALA A 89 6.03 10.29 -16.40
N ILE A 90 7.34 10.51 -16.30
CA ILE A 90 8.24 9.58 -15.62
C ILE A 90 8.32 9.99 -14.15
N ILE A 91 7.63 9.24 -13.30
CA ILE A 91 7.65 9.45 -11.86
C ILE A 91 8.69 8.50 -11.26
N LYS A 92 9.70 9.06 -10.58
CA LYS A 92 10.75 8.28 -9.92
C LYS A 92 10.40 8.10 -8.45
N PRO A 93 10.59 6.90 -7.87
CA PRO A 93 10.51 6.69 -6.44
C PRO A 93 11.49 7.60 -5.68
N PHE A 94 11.20 7.85 -4.41
CA PHE A 94 12.17 8.50 -3.51
C PHE A 94 13.35 7.56 -3.25
N SER A 95 14.45 8.10 -2.72
CA SER A 95 15.55 7.25 -2.27
C SER A 95 15.12 6.39 -1.09
N ILE A 96 15.55 5.13 -1.06
CA ILE A 96 15.39 4.26 0.09
C ILE A 96 16.22 4.83 1.24
N LYS A 97 15.60 5.04 2.41
CA LYS A 97 16.22 5.61 3.59
C LYS A 97 15.47 5.24 4.86
N LYS A 98 16.08 5.57 6.00
CA LYS A 98 15.46 5.50 7.31
C LYS A 98 15.00 6.92 7.68
N GLU A 99 13.70 7.17 7.66
CA GLU A 99 13.11 8.50 7.86
C GLU A 99 12.32 8.57 9.17
N GLY A 100 12.54 9.64 9.93
CA GLY A 100 11.77 10.00 11.11
C GLY A 100 10.95 11.27 10.88
N ILE A 101 9.69 11.27 11.34
CA ILE A 101 8.82 12.44 11.24
C ILE A 101 8.29 12.77 12.61
N ILE A 102 8.68 13.94 13.14
CA ILE A 102 8.29 14.41 14.47
C ILE A 102 6.90 15.05 14.37
N ILE A 103 6.00 14.55 15.22
CA ILE A 103 4.67 15.12 15.45
C ILE A 103 4.45 15.27 16.97
N PRO A 104 3.54 16.14 17.44
CA PRO A 104 3.22 16.26 18.86
C PRO A 104 2.38 15.06 19.32
N SER A 105 3.04 13.94 19.65
CA SER A 105 2.40 12.69 20.06
C SER A 105 3.35 11.85 20.91
N ASP A 106 2.82 11.12 21.90
CA ASP A 106 3.59 10.17 22.73
C ASP A 106 3.70 8.77 22.11
N ILE A 107 3.00 8.52 21.02
CA ILE A 107 2.96 7.24 20.32
C ILE A 107 3.57 7.35 18.93
N ALA A 108 4.01 6.21 18.39
CA ALA A 108 4.56 6.14 17.04
C ALA A 108 3.72 5.32 16.07
N TYR A 109 4.00 5.53 14.80
CA TYR A 109 3.52 4.77 13.65
C TYR A 109 4.77 4.34 12.87
N ALA A 110 5.23 3.12 13.10
CA ALA A 110 6.44 2.61 12.48
C ALA A 110 6.13 1.71 11.29
N SER A 111 6.92 1.82 10.24
CA SER A 111 6.82 0.96 9.06
C SER A 111 8.19 0.65 8.49
N LYS A 112 8.38 -0.58 8.02
CA LYS A 112 9.57 -1.05 7.32
C LYS A 112 9.17 -1.96 6.19
N GLY A 113 9.68 -1.72 4.97
CA GLY A 113 9.29 -2.53 3.82
C GLY A 113 10.01 -2.17 2.54
N GLY A 114 9.69 -2.92 1.49
CA GLY A 114 10.29 -2.81 0.18
C GLY A 114 9.47 -3.54 -0.88
N TYR A 115 10.13 -3.97 -1.93
CA TYR A 115 9.56 -4.81 -2.98
C TYR A 115 10.15 -6.23 -2.89
N LEU A 116 9.28 -7.24 -2.90
CA LEU A 116 9.70 -8.61 -3.19
C LEU A 116 10.19 -8.70 -4.64
N LEU A 117 11.29 -9.38 -4.86
CA LEU A 117 11.85 -9.59 -6.18
C LEU A 117 10.95 -10.50 -7.02
N GLU A 118 10.41 -11.53 -6.40
CA GLU A 118 9.46 -12.45 -7.00
C GLU A 118 8.14 -12.45 -6.20
N THR A 119 7.03 -12.15 -6.87
CA THR A 119 5.71 -12.21 -6.23
C THR A 119 5.11 -13.59 -6.42
N SER A 120 4.92 -14.33 -5.35
CA SER A 120 4.17 -15.59 -5.38
C SER A 120 2.68 -15.36 -5.11
N LYS A 121 1.84 -16.21 -5.71
CA LYS A 121 0.38 -16.24 -5.48
C LYS A 121 0.03 -16.50 -4.03
N ILE A 122 0.92 -17.16 -3.26
CA ILE A 122 0.70 -17.49 -1.83
C ILE A 122 1.28 -16.44 -0.86
N THR A 123 1.90 -15.36 -1.33
CA THR A 123 2.41 -14.28 -0.48
C THR A 123 1.35 -13.73 0.51
N PRO A 124 0.05 -13.59 0.16
CA PRO A 124 -0.97 -13.19 1.13
C PRO A 124 -1.11 -14.16 2.32
N LEU A 125 -0.93 -15.46 2.09
CA LEU A 125 -0.96 -16.46 3.17
C LEU A 125 0.24 -16.30 4.11
N ALA A 126 1.46 -16.17 3.56
CA ALA A 126 2.66 -15.90 4.35
C ALA A 126 2.50 -14.63 5.21
N SER A 127 1.96 -13.56 4.61
CA SER A 127 1.68 -12.30 5.31
C SER A 127 0.66 -12.46 6.43
N ASN A 128 -0.36 -13.28 6.24
CA ASN A 128 -1.37 -13.57 7.25
C ASN A 128 -0.79 -14.37 8.43
N ILE A 129 0.00 -15.41 8.14
CA ILE A 129 0.68 -16.20 9.18
C ILE A 129 1.59 -15.31 10.03
N ILE A 130 2.47 -14.52 9.39
CA ILE A 130 3.39 -13.59 10.09
C ILE A 130 2.62 -12.57 10.92
N SER A 131 1.54 -12.00 10.37
CA SER A 131 0.75 -11.00 11.07
C SER A 131 0.10 -11.54 12.34
N LEU A 132 -0.54 -12.70 12.26
CA LEU A 132 -1.33 -13.25 13.36
C LEU A 132 -0.50 -14.11 14.33
N ALA A 133 0.40 -14.95 13.83
CA ALA A 133 1.17 -15.84 14.69
C ALA A 133 2.40 -15.14 15.31
N TYR A 134 2.94 -14.12 14.67
CA TYR A 134 4.14 -13.42 15.13
C TYR A 134 3.88 -11.99 15.58
N LEU A 135 3.61 -11.07 14.62
CA LEU A 135 3.56 -9.65 14.93
C LEU A 135 2.49 -9.30 15.96
N TRP A 136 1.34 -9.94 15.88
CA TRP A 136 0.27 -9.77 16.88
C TRP A 136 0.78 -10.03 18.30
N ASN A 137 1.55 -11.08 18.50
CA ASN A 137 2.07 -11.45 19.81
C ASN A 137 3.19 -10.50 20.26
N VAL A 138 4.22 -10.29 19.42
CA VAL A 138 5.43 -9.60 19.86
C VAL A 138 5.33 -8.08 19.78
N VAL A 139 4.53 -7.53 18.88
CA VAL A 139 4.37 -6.08 18.70
C VAL A 139 3.14 -5.56 19.43
N ARG A 140 1.98 -6.26 19.31
CA ARG A 140 0.75 -5.81 19.95
C ARG A 140 0.65 -6.27 21.41
N VAL A 141 0.64 -7.58 21.66
CA VAL A 141 0.36 -8.12 23.01
C VAL A 141 1.50 -7.77 23.98
N GLN A 142 2.73 -8.04 23.59
CA GLN A 142 3.91 -7.78 24.43
C GLN A 142 4.42 -6.34 24.29
N GLY A 143 4.38 -5.78 23.07
CA GLY A 143 4.91 -4.45 22.77
C GLY A 143 3.95 -3.30 23.06
N GLY A 144 2.64 -3.57 23.21
CA GLY A 144 1.62 -2.58 23.55
C GLY A 144 1.09 -1.77 22.37
N ALA A 145 1.46 -2.06 21.11
CA ALA A 145 0.90 -1.40 19.97
C ALA A 145 -0.60 -1.70 19.82
N TYR A 146 -1.39 -0.72 19.36
CA TYR A 146 -2.83 -0.94 19.15
C TYR A 146 -3.11 -1.86 17.97
N GLY A 147 -2.29 -1.79 16.92
CA GLY A 147 -2.38 -2.66 15.75
C GLY A 147 -1.03 -2.85 15.08
N THR A 148 -0.88 -3.98 14.40
CA THR A 148 0.33 -4.34 13.64
C THR A 148 0.00 -5.38 12.58
N GLY A 149 0.87 -5.54 11.61
CA GLY A 149 0.79 -6.58 10.60
C GLY A 149 1.86 -6.46 9.53
N LEU A 150 1.89 -7.45 8.65
CA LEU A 150 2.62 -7.45 7.39
C LEU A 150 1.60 -7.34 6.27
N VAL A 151 1.71 -6.30 5.46
CA VAL A 151 0.89 -6.10 4.26
C VAL A 151 1.72 -6.46 3.05
N SER A 152 1.19 -7.31 2.17
CA SER A 152 1.73 -7.55 0.84
C SER A 152 0.70 -7.18 -0.22
N ARG A 153 1.14 -6.57 -1.32
CA ARG A 153 0.31 -6.19 -2.46
C ARG A 153 0.70 -7.05 -3.67
N ALA A 154 -0.24 -7.26 -4.57
CA ALA A 154 0.01 -7.97 -5.83
C ALA A 154 1.11 -7.35 -6.70
N SER A 155 1.48 -6.08 -6.45
CA SER A 155 2.61 -5.41 -7.08
C SER A 155 3.97 -5.84 -6.54
N GLY A 156 4.03 -6.64 -5.47
CA GLY A 156 5.26 -7.01 -4.75
C GLY A 156 5.59 -6.14 -3.54
N PHE A 157 4.90 -5.01 -3.36
CA PHE A 157 5.12 -4.19 -2.17
C PHE A 157 4.78 -4.96 -0.90
N THR A 158 5.77 -5.06 -0.01
CA THR A 158 5.64 -5.78 1.27
C THR A 158 6.16 -4.89 2.39
N CYS A 159 5.35 -4.69 3.43
CA CYS A 159 5.64 -3.74 4.48
C CYS A 159 5.05 -4.19 5.84
N CYS A 160 5.90 -4.27 6.85
CA CYS A 160 5.48 -4.35 8.24
C CYS A 160 5.05 -2.97 8.74
N TYR A 161 4.08 -2.93 9.63
CA TYR A 161 3.63 -1.69 10.26
C TYR A 161 3.22 -1.89 11.71
N SER A 162 3.29 -0.82 12.48
CA SER A 162 2.60 -0.68 13.77
C SER A 162 1.83 0.63 13.85
N TYR A 163 0.73 0.57 14.57
CA TYR A 163 -0.23 1.65 14.73
C TYR A 163 -0.43 1.96 16.20
N ARG A 164 -0.26 3.25 16.58
CA ARG A 164 -0.28 3.71 17.98
C ARG A 164 0.63 2.86 18.86
N ASP A 165 1.89 2.86 18.50
CA ASP A 165 2.93 2.02 19.10
C ASP A 165 3.72 2.82 20.14
N PRO A 166 3.72 2.41 21.40
CA PRO A 166 4.56 3.05 22.43
C PRO A 166 6.05 2.70 22.30
N ASN A 167 6.40 1.66 21.52
CA ASN A 167 7.75 1.10 21.40
C ASN A 167 8.20 0.93 19.93
N GLY A 168 8.02 1.97 19.11
CA GLY A 168 8.27 1.92 17.67
C GLY A 168 9.66 1.40 17.28
N LYS A 169 10.72 1.78 18.01
CA LYS A 169 12.08 1.27 17.81
C LYS A 169 12.18 -0.26 17.95
N GLU A 170 11.58 -0.81 18.99
CA GLU A 170 11.62 -2.27 19.22
C GLU A 170 10.77 -3.01 18.19
N SER A 171 9.68 -2.42 17.74
CA SER A 171 8.86 -2.98 16.65
C SER A 171 9.64 -3.06 15.36
N LEU A 172 10.41 -2.04 14.98
CA LEU A 172 11.27 -2.07 13.79
C LEU A 172 12.28 -3.24 13.82
N LYS A 173 12.88 -3.55 14.99
CA LYS A 173 13.77 -4.71 15.15
C LYS A 173 13.04 -6.05 15.00
N LYS A 174 11.77 -6.11 15.44
CA LYS A 174 10.95 -7.32 15.31
C LYS A 174 10.55 -7.59 13.86
N TYR A 175 10.37 -6.55 13.07
CA TYR A 175 10.06 -6.71 11.62
C TYR A 175 11.16 -7.45 10.87
N GLU A 176 12.43 -7.26 11.24
CA GLU A 176 13.57 -7.94 10.63
C GLU A 176 13.61 -9.46 10.84
N LYS A 177 12.76 -9.98 11.71
CA LYS A 177 12.67 -11.42 12.03
C LYS A 177 11.44 -12.10 11.43
N CYS A 178 10.69 -11.43 10.58
CA CYS A 178 9.43 -11.94 10.04
C CYS A 178 9.60 -13.23 9.22
N GLY A 179 10.56 -13.26 8.31
CA GLY A 179 10.81 -14.45 7.50
C GLY A 179 11.48 -15.56 8.32
N THR A 180 12.43 -15.20 9.21
CA THR A 180 13.04 -16.17 10.15
C THR A 180 11.98 -16.83 11.01
N PHE A 181 11.04 -16.07 11.57
CA PHE A 181 9.90 -16.62 12.30
C PHE A 181 9.08 -17.59 11.44
N LEU A 182 8.75 -17.21 10.21
CA LEU A 182 7.95 -18.07 9.32
C LEU A 182 8.67 -19.39 9.04
N LYS A 183 9.99 -19.38 8.79
CA LYS A 183 10.81 -20.59 8.60
C LYS A 183 10.73 -21.52 9.82
N ASP A 184 10.88 -20.97 11.01
CA ASP A 184 10.85 -21.78 12.24
C ASP A 184 9.44 -22.29 12.54
N TYR A 185 8.41 -21.47 12.33
CA TYR A 185 7.00 -21.87 12.45
C TYR A 185 6.64 -23.04 11.54
N LEU A 186 7.13 -23.03 10.30
CA LEU A 186 6.90 -24.12 9.34
C LEU A 186 7.62 -25.42 9.72
N LYS A 187 8.78 -25.36 10.38
CA LYS A 187 9.49 -26.56 10.87
C LYS A 187 8.72 -27.30 11.95
N GLU A 188 7.96 -26.59 12.77
CA GLU A 188 7.16 -27.17 13.86
C GLU A 188 5.87 -27.86 13.37
N ASN A 189 5.61 -27.87 12.07
CA ASN A 189 4.47 -28.54 11.43
C ASN A 189 3.11 -28.11 12.00
N HIS A 190 2.93 -26.84 12.29
CA HIS A 190 1.64 -26.30 12.70
C HIS A 190 0.56 -26.49 11.63
N ASP A 191 -0.68 -26.67 12.07
CA ASP A 191 -1.84 -26.69 11.18
C ASP A 191 -2.08 -25.29 10.59
N LEU A 192 -2.03 -25.19 9.26
CA LEU A 192 -2.22 -23.94 8.52
C LEU A 192 -3.68 -23.70 8.09
N THR A 193 -4.57 -24.64 8.35
CA THR A 193 -5.97 -24.61 7.87
C THR A 193 -6.67 -23.29 8.22
N GLY A 194 -6.51 -22.82 9.46
CA GLY A 194 -7.11 -21.55 9.90
C GLY A 194 -6.59 -20.33 9.14
N PHE A 195 -5.28 -20.29 8.82
CA PHE A 195 -4.68 -19.21 8.03
C PHE A 195 -5.10 -19.27 6.57
N ILE A 196 -5.21 -20.47 5.99
CA ILE A 196 -5.69 -20.67 4.61
C ILE A 196 -7.13 -20.15 4.49
N ILE A 197 -8.03 -20.60 5.37
CA ILE A 197 -9.44 -20.16 5.38
C ILE A 197 -9.53 -18.64 5.57
N GLY A 198 -8.79 -18.07 6.52
CA GLY A 198 -8.77 -16.64 6.77
C GLY A 198 -8.27 -15.82 5.57
N THR A 199 -7.22 -16.30 4.90
CA THR A 199 -6.68 -15.66 3.70
C THR A 199 -7.65 -15.73 2.53
N LEU A 200 -8.23 -16.88 2.25
CA LEU A 200 -9.23 -17.06 1.19
C LEU A 200 -10.48 -16.21 1.45
N SER A 201 -10.96 -16.15 2.70
CA SER A 201 -12.10 -15.30 3.08
C SER A 201 -11.80 -13.81 2.85
N GLY A 202 -10.56 -13.37 3.11
CA GLY A 202 -10.12 -11.99 2.83
C GLY A 202 -10.04 -11.67 1.34
N LEU A 203 -9.67 -12.65 0.50
CA LEU A 203 -9.61 -12.51 -0.96
C LEU A 203 -10.99 -12.64 -1.65
N MET A 204 -11.97 -13.23 -0.97
CA MET A 204 -13.34 -13.42 -1.46
C MET A 204 -14.38 -12.78 -0.51
N PRO A 205 -14.27 -11.47 -0.23
CA PRO A 205 -15.24 -10.83 0.65
C PRO A 205 -16.63 -10.81 0.00
N LEU A 206 -17.67 -10.93 0.82
CA LEU A 206 -19.04 -10.65 0.37
C LEU A 206 -19.13 -9.17 -0.02
N MET A 207 -19.51 -8.91 -1.27
CA MET A 207 -19.52 -7.57 -1.83
C MET A 207 -20.94 -7.12 -2.17
N MET A 208 -21.26 -5.88 -1.82
CA MET A 208 -22.43 -5.17 -2.36
C MET A 208 -22.22 -4.91 -3.87
N PRO A 209 -23.29 -4.83 -4.68
CA PRO A 209 -23.19 -4.60 -6.14
C PRO A 209 -22.27 -3.44 -6.52
N TYR A 210 -22.34 -2.32 -5.81
CA TYR A 210 -21.45 -1.18 -5.99
C TYR A 210 -19.97 -1.54 -5.85
N ASN A 211 -19.62 -2.38 -4.86
CA ASN A 211 -18.24 -2.82 -4.67
C ASN A 211 -17.80 -3.79 -5.75
N ILE A 212 -18.70 -4.63 -6.27
CA ILE A 212 -18.40 -5.52 -7.41
C ILE A 212 -17.98 -4.68 -8.63
N GLY A 213 -18.70 -3.58 -8.91
CA GLY A 213 -18.31 -2.65 -9.97
C GLY A 213 -16.91 -2.05 -9.76
N LYS A 214 -16.62 -1.56 -8.57
CA LYS A 214 -15.28 -1.05 -8.24
C LYS A 214 -14.16 -2.09 -8.42
N TYR A 215 -14.42 -3.35 -8.05
CA TYR A 215 -13.47 -4.44 -8.29
C TYR A 215 -13.30 -4.72 -9.78
N GLY A 216 -14.39 -4.67 -10.56
CA GLY A 216 -14.33 -4.76 -12.01
C GLY A 216 -13.44 -3.68 -12.62
N ASP A 217 -13.59 -2.42 -12.18
CA ASP A 217 -12.74 -1.31 -12.60
C ASP A 217 -11.26 -1.56 -12.26
N LEU A 218 -10.97 -2.01 -11.04
CA LEU A 218 -9.61 -2.34 -10.63
C LEU A 218 -9.00 -3.46 -11.48
N TYR A 219 -9.77 -4.48 -11.82
CA TYR A 219 -9.32 -5.58 -12.68
C TYR A 219 -9.05 -5.11 -14.10
N TYR A 220 -9.95 -4.27 -14.65
CA TYR A 220 -9.77 -3.67 -15.96
C TYR A 220 -8.47 -2.85 -16.04
N PHE A 221 -8.25 -1.92 -15.11
CA PHE A 221 -7.06 -1.06 -15.10
C PHE A 221 -5.77 -1.81 -14.79
N ASN A 222 -5.81 -2.87 -14.00
CA ASN A 222 -4.66 -3.72 -13.70
C ASN A 222 -4.46 -4.87 -14.67
N GLN A 223 -5.30 -4.97 -15.73
CA GLN A 223 -5.26 -6.05 -16.72
C GLN A 223 -5.29 -7.45 -16.08
N LYS A 224 -6.04 -7.58 -14.98
CA LYS A 224 -6.22 -8.86 -14.30
C LYS A 224 -7.48 -9.54 -14.81
N ASP A 225 -7.36 -10.84 -15.08
CA ASP A 225 -8.49 -11.69 -15.46
C ASP A 225 -8.95 -12.60 -14.31
N GLU A 226 -10.11 -13.19 -14.45
CA GLU A 226 -10.68 -14.12 -13.48
C GLU A 226 -9.84 -15.40 -13.37
N LYS A 227 -9.13 -15.79 -14.44
CA LYS A 227 -8.24 -16.95 -14.42
C LYS A 227 -7.08 -16.75 -13.46
N ALA A 228 -6.41 -15.59 -13.51
CA ALA A 228 -5.33 -15.26 -12.59
C ALA A 228 -5.80 -15.25 -11.12
N ARG A 229 -7.04 -14.79 -10.88
CA ARG A 229 -7.66 -14.83 -9.56
C ARG A 229 -7.90 -16.27 -9.10
N GLN A 230 -8.49 -17.10 -9.95
CA GLN A 230 -8.75 -18.50 -9.65
C GLN A 230 -7.46 -19.27 -9.34
N GLU A 231 -6.42 -19.07 -10.14
CA GLU A 231 -5.10 -19.66 -9.94
C GLU A 231 -4.47 -19.25 -8.59
N GLN A 232 -4.71 -18.01 -8.14
CA GLN A 232 -4.25 -17.55 -6.83
C GLN A 232 -4.98 -18.27 -5.69
N LEU A 233 -6.29 -18.42 -5.79
CA LEU A 233 -7.09 -19.13 -4.78
C LEU A 233 -6.68 -20.61 -4.69
N GLU A 234 -6.47 -21.25 -5.82
CA GLU A 234 -6.03 -22.65 -5.90
C GLU A 234 -4.62 -22.86 -5.33
N ALA A 235 -3.70 -21.92 -5.62
CA ALA A 235 -2.35 -21.96 -5.06
C ALA A 235 -2.37 -21.84 -3.53
N ILE A 236 -3.22 -20.96 -2.96
CA ILE A 236 -3.36 -20.83 -1.51
C ILE A 236 -3.98 -22.09 -0.90
N LEU A 237 -5.00 -22.67 -1.56
CA LEU A 237 -5.69 -23.87 -1.07
C LEU A 237 -4.76 -25.08 -1.05
N ASN A 238 -3.88 -25.21 -2.05
CA ASN A 238 -2.96 -26.34 -2.22
C ASN A 238 -1.51 -25.94 -1.91
N VAL A 239 -1.32 -25.02 -0.97
CA VAL A 239 -0.01 -24.45 -0.66
C VAL A 239 1.07 -25.50 -0.42
N ASP A 240 2.23 -25.30 -1.03
CA ASP A 240 3.45 -26.06 -0.76
C ASP A 240 4.26 -25.37 0.36
N LYS A 241 4.78 -26.18 1.26
CA LYS A 241 5.63 -25.74 2.36
C LYS A 241 6.97 -25.16 1.87
N ASP A 242 7.54 -25.75 0.83
CA ASP A 242 8.81 -25.29 0.29
C ASP A 242 8.66 -23.90 -0.37
N GLU A 243 7.54 -23.64 -1.05
CA GLU A 243 7.21 -22.32 -1.58
C GLU A 243 7.07 -21.26 -0.47
N LEU A 244 6.46 -21.61 0.67
CA LEU A 244 6.41 -20.71 1.85
C LEU A 244 7.80 -20.43 2.44
N LEU A 245 8.73 -21.40 2.40
CA LEU A 245 10.10 -21.22 2.86
C LEU A 245 10.89 -20.26 1.96
N GLU A 246 10.66 -20.31 0.65
CA GLU A 246 11.27 -19.37 -0.31
C GLU A 246 10.75 -17.94 -0.06
N ILE A 247 9.43 -17.76 0.07
CA ILE A 247 8.85 -16.46 0.41
C ILE A 247 9.39 -15.93 1.75
N ALA A 248 9.57 -16.79 2.74
CA ALA A 248 10.13 -16.39 4.03
C ALA A 248 11.54 -15.80 3.90
N LYS A 249 12.37 -16.37 3.01
CA LYS A 249 13.70 -15.84 2.70
C LYS A 249 13.62 -14.47 2.03
N GLU A 250 12.78 -14.34 1.03
CA GLU A 250 12.58 -13.07 0.32
C GLU A 250 12.04 -11.96 1.22
N ILE A 251 11.13 -12.27 2.15
CA ILE A 251 10.62 -11.32 3.13
C ILE A 251 11.77 -10.80 4.02
N ASP A 252 12.64 -11.68 4.55
CA ASP A 252 13.79 -11.26 5.35
C ASP A 252 14.71 -10.33 4.53
N GLU A 253 15.07 -10.70 3.31
CA GLU A 253 15.94 -9.89 2.43
C GLU A 253 15.29 -8.54 2.07
N THR A 254 13.99 -8.52 1.82
CA THR A 254 13.25 -7.30 1.51
C THR A 254 13.17 -6.36 2.71
N LEU A 255 12.94 -6.89 3.89
CA LEU A 255 12.87 -6.10 5.11
C LEU A 255 14.25 -5.63 5.58
N GLU A 256 15.31 -6.40 5.33
CA GLU A 256 16.69 -5.98 5.64
C GLU A 256 17.10 -4.75 4.81
N LYS A 257 16.83 -4.77 3.50
CA LYS A 257 17.21 -3.72 2.54
C LYS A 257 16.17 -2.60 2.42
N GLY A 258 15.01 -2.77 3.03
CA GLY A 258 13.84 -1.92 2.86
C GLY A 258 13.96 -0.55 3.52
N GLY A 259 13.11 0.36 3.05
CA GLY A 259 12.97 1.68 3.66
C GLY A 259 12.27 1.62 5.02
N ILE A 260 12.60 2.58 5.87
CA ILE A 260 11.98 2.78 7.18
C ILE A 260 11.31 4.14 7.22
N CYS A 261 10.12 4.20 7.78
CA CYS A 261 9.51 5.45 8.19
C CYS A 261 8.85 5.30 9.56
N ILE A 262 9.28 6.13 10.51
CA ILE A 262 8.65 6.23 11.82
C ILE A 262 8.09 7.64 12.00
N ILE A 263 6.82 7.75 12.36
CA ILE A 263 6.13 9.02 12.65
C ILE A 263 5.74 8.99 14.12
N GLY A 264 6.17 9.96 14.91
CA GLY A 264 5.88 9.96 16.35
C GLY A 264 6.45 11.17 17.09
N GLY A 265 6.35 11.15 18.41
CA GLY A 265 6.94 12.18 19.24
C GLY A 265 8.45 12.18 19.21
N LYS A 266 9.04 13.33 19.54
CA LYS A 266 10.50 13.52 19.54
C LYS A 266 11.22 12.41 20.30
N ASN A 267 10.74 12.02 21.49
CA ASN A 267 11.35 10.97 22.30
C ASN A 267 11.37 9.61 21.61
N GLN A 268 10.38 9.29 20.78
CA GLN A 268 10.33 8.04 20.00
C GLN A 268 11.33 8.10 18.83
N ILE A 269 11.41 9.23 18.16
CA ILE A 269 12.28 9.45 17.00
C ILE A 269 13.76 9.47 17.40
N ASP A 270 14.12 10.19 18.47
CA ASP A 270 15.51 10.34 18.96
C ASP A 270 16.14 8.99 19.39
N GLN A 271 15.34 7.97 19.65
CA GLN A 271 15.83 6.63 19.98
C GLN A 271 16.22 5.79 18.77
N CYS A 272 15.78 6.18 17.57
CA CYS A 272 15.98 5.42 16.34
C CYS A 272 17.24 5.88 15.59
N ASP A 273 17.92 4.91 14.94
CA ASP A 273 19.01 5.20 14.01
C ASP A 273 18.40 5.56 12.65
N LEU A 274 18.38 6.86 12.29
CA LEU A 274 17.69 7.43 11.16
C LEU A 274 18.62 8.28 10.30
N ASP A 275 18.43 8.23 8.97
CA ASP A 275 19.20 9.01 8.00
C ASP A 275 18.68 10.45 7.89
N GLU A 276 17.36 10.64 8.11
CA GLU A 276 16.71 11.94 8.00
C GLU A 276 15.61 12.10 9.04
N ILE A 277 15.52 13.29 9.64
CA ILE A 277 14.45 13.65 10.58
C ILE A 277 13.75 14.91 10.07
N ILE A 278 12.42 14.85 9.97
CA ILE A 278 11.54 15.93 9.53
C ILE A 278 10.66 16.34 10.72
N SER A 279 10.59 17.64 11.01
CA SER A 279 9.61 18.22 11.95
C SER A 279 8.42 18.81 11.18
N LEU A 280 7.20 18.53 11.61
CA LEU A 280 5.94 19.05 11.04
C LEU A 280 5.33 20.11 11.93
#